data_e2366df6924fc16ac8a3c1d37f81b3a2
#
_entry.id   e2366df6924fc16ac8a3c1d37f81b3a2
#
_cell.length_a   1.000
_cell.length_b   1.000
_cell.length_c   1.000
_cell.angle_alpha   90.00
_cell.angle_beta   90.00
_cell.angle_gamma   90.00
#
_symmetry.space_group_name_H-M   'P 1'
#
loop_
_entity.id
_entity.type
_entity.pdbx_description
1 polymer ?
#
loop_
_entity_poly.entity_id
_entity_poly.type
_entity_poly.pdbx_seq_one_letter_code
_entity_poly.pdbx_strand_id
1 'polypeptide(L)'
;ALPAPLIDRHDVGAAMLQGTSYQEPQETLENLRQAMQTPQYEQSSEIPFGVVRAMLDLGLTYQARTWLESLKDRLSHNWRFHWYSGVTNTLIGDFQSAQANFTSVLVAVPGEAAPKLAIAAIDELILQSNGYLTGALLDDALSRAAAGIRTHLGELPSETFEAWQSKGVLAEDWTMLSDTPTVLRFNALRLYSLVWLTNPTTVSSAFGLARLLMAEREVELAVAALDKVPNSSRHHRMAQLTTILDLVSDELTESRIRRAARRLEEIPNNEPRFLQIKVYVLRAALTLLRDAGVDRAASDHSLFEYEFTTRDLRRGLATTLREQARIAPYARHRYALVDMANKVRPATWF
;
A
#
# COMPACT_ATOMS: atom_id res chain seq x y z
N ALA A 1 8.26 -2.01 -0.68
CA ALA A 1 9.40 -2.72 -0.09
C ALA A 1 9.77 -2.05 1.23
N LEU A 2 10.09 -2.84 2.25
CA LEU A 2 10.59 -2.32 3.52
C LEU A 2 12.02 -1.79 3.30
N PRO A 3 12.40 -0.66 3.95
CA PRO A 3 13.75 -0.14 3.82
C PRO A 3 14.77 -1.09 4.47
N ALA A 4 15.95 -1.21 3.87
CA ALA A 4 17.05 -1.94 4.51
C ALA A 4 17.61 -1.11 5.67
N PRO A 5 17.98 -1.74 6.80
CA PRO A 5 18.68 -1.07 7.87
C PRO A 5 19.97 -0.39 7.39
N LEU A 6 20.27 0.77 7.93
CA LEU A 6 21.58 1.40 7.68
C LEU A 6 22.68 0.57 8.35
N ILE A 7 23.79 0.42 7.63
CA ILE A 7 24.99 -0.23 8.15
C ILE A 7 25.56 0.59 9.32
N ASP A 8 25.92 -0.07 10.40
CA ASP A 8 26.61 0.58 11.50
C ASP A 8 28.01 1.03 11.03
N ARG A 9 28.23 2.33 11.02
CA ARG A 9 29.51 2.93 10.56
C ARG A 9 30.69 2.56 11.43
N HIS A 10 30.45 2.13 12.66
CA HIS A 10 31.48 1.72 13.61
C HIS A 10 31.81 0.23 13.54
N ASP A 11 31.06 -0.55 12.75
CA ASP A 11 31.36 -1.96 12.54
C ASP A 11 32.60 -2.12 11.66
N VAL A 12 33.47 -3.06 12.03
CA VAL A 12 34.74 -3.31 11.30
C VAL A 12 34.50 -3.76 9.85
N GLY A 13 33.32 -4.27 9.52
CA GLY A 13 32.88 -4.67 8.18
C GLY A 13 32.23 -3.55 7.35
N ALA A 14 32.00 -2.37 7.94
CA ALA A 14 31.20 -1.31 7.31
C ALA A 14 31.76 -0.88 5.94
N ALA A 15 33.08 -0.66 5.84
CA ALA A 15 33.73 -0.24 4.60
C ALA A 15 33.57 -1.30 3.49
N MET A 16 33.71 -2.57 3.83
CA MET A 16 33.52 -3.66 2.88
C MET A 16 32.09 -3.71 2.34
N LEU A 17 31.09 -3.61 3.23
CA LEU A 17 29.67 -3.65 2.86
C LEU A 17 29.25 -2.45 1.98
N GLN A 18 29.85 -1.29 2.17
CA GLN A 18 29.64 -0.13 1.29
C GLN A 18 30.13 -0.40 -0.12
N GLY A 19 31.27 -1.10 -0.26
CA GLY A 19 31.84 -1.50 -1.54
C GLY A 19 31.02 -2.53 -2.30
N THR A 20 30.22 -3.37 -1.59
CA THR A 20 29.38 -4.40 -2.24
C THR A 20 28.04 -3.87 -2.80
N SER A 21 27.71 -2.62 -2.55
CA SER A 21 26.40 -2.04 -2.94
C SER A 21 26.16 -1.98 -4.46
N TYR A 22 27.19 -2.17 -5.27
CA TYR A 22 27.14 -2.16 -6.75
C TYR A 22 27.44 -3.53 -7.37
N GLN A 23 27.62 -4.58 -6.56
CA GLN A 23 27.88 -5.94 -7.02
C GLN A 23 26.59 -6.72 -7.22
N GLU A 24 26.64 -7.75 -8.07
CA GLU A 24 25.54 -8.70 -8.18
C GLU A 24 25.37 -9.47 -6.86
N PRO A 25 24.14 -9.80 -6.44
CA PRO A 25 23.87 -10.46 -5.16
C PRO A 25 24.66 -11.77 -4.96
N GLN A 26 24.88 -12.54 -6.02
CA GLN A 26 25.65 -13.79 -5.96
C GLN A 26 27.12 -13.52 -5.61
N GLU A 27 27.74 -12.58 -6.28
CA GLU A 27 29.12 -12.16 -6.02
C GLU A 27 29.27 -11.57 -4.61
N THR A 28 28.30 -10.75 -4.21
CA THR A 28 28.24 -10.21 -2.86
C THR A 28 28.21 -11.31 -1.81
N LEU A 29 27.36 -12.33 -2.00
CA LEU A 29 27.25 -13.46 -1.07
C LEU A 29 28.57 -14.22 -0.92
N GLU A 30 29.27 -14.49 -2.04
CA GLU A 30 30.55 -15.19 -2.05
C GLU A 30 31.64 -14.39 -1.35
N ASN A 31 31.76 -13.08 -1.66
CA ASN A 31 32.72 -12.17 -1.06
C ASN A 31 32.51 -12.03 0.46
N LEU A 32 31.26 -11.90 0.91
CA LEU A 32 30.95 -11.79 2.34
C LEU A 32 31.23 -13.11 3.10
N ARG A 33 30.95 -14.25 2.51
CA ARG A 33 31.29 -15.55 3.10
C ARG A 33 32.81 -15.73 3.24
N GLN A 34 33.58 -15.32 2.25
CA GLN A 34 35.04 -15.34 2.30
C GLN A 34 35.57 -14.40 3.38
N ALA A 35 35.01 -13.18 3.48
CA ALA A 35 35.38 -12.22 4.50
C ALA A 35 35.18 -12.74 5.92
N MET A 36 34.10 -13.48 6.17
CA MET A 36 33.84 -14.07 7.49
C MET A 36 34.89 -15.08 7.94
N GLN A 37 35.70 -15.63 7.04
CA GLN A 37 36.84 -16.53 7.36
C GLN A 37 38.08 -15.71 7.74
N THR A 38 38.04 -14.40 7.60
CA THR A 38 39.19 -13.52 7.84
C THR A 38 39.14 -13.01 9.29
N PRO A 39 40.20 -13.23 10.12
CA PRO A 39 40.20 -12.79 11.53
C PRO A 39 39.86 -11.32 11.77
N GLN A 40 40.17 -10.48 10.78
CA GLN A 40 39.85 -9.03 10.81
C GLN A 40 38.36 -8.74 11.00
N TYR A 41 37.48 -9.63 10.50
CA TYR A 41 36.02 -9.42 10.51
C TYR A 41 35.27 -10.33 11.51
N GLU A 42 35.99 -11.07 12.32
CA GLU A 42 35.41 -12.00 13.30
C GLU A 42 34.40 -11.32 14.26
N GLN A 43 34.71 -10.08 14.63
CA GLN A 43 33.87 -9.29 15.52
C GLN A 43 32.76 -8.49 14.80
N SER A 44 32.70 -8.54 13.47
CA SER A 44 31.66 -7.84 12.71
C SER A 44 30.29 -8.43 13.01
N SER A 45 29.31 -7.58 13.28
CA SER A 45 27.89 -7.94 13.29
C SER A 45 27.24 -7.67 11.93
N GLU A 46 27.75 -6.71 11.17
CA GLU A 46 27.15 -6.27 9.91
C GLU A 46 27.43 -7.23 8.75
N ILE A 47 28.62 -7.86 8.69
CA ILE A 47 28.93 -8.83 7.62
C ILE A 47 27.98 -10.03 7.65
N PRO A 48 27.70 -10.71 8.80
CA PRO A 48 26.68 -11.75 8.88
C PRO A 48 25.30 -11.31 8.40
N PHE A 49 24.87 -10.07 8.70
CA PHE A 49 23.61 -9.53 8.22
C PHE A 49 23.65 -9.19 6.72
N GLY A 50 24.81 -8.78 6.20
CA GLY A 50 25.04 -8.62 4.77
C GLY A 50 24.85 -9.94 4.00
N VAL A 51 25.31 -11.06 4.56
CA VAL A 51 25.08 -12.42 4.02
C VAL A 51 23.58 -12.73 3.97
N VAL A 52 22.83 -12.44 5.06
CA VAL A 52 21.36 -12.60 5.07
C VAL A 52 20.72 -11.79 3.96
N ARG A 53 21.10 -10.52 3.82
CA ARG A 53 20.55 -9.63 2.79
C ARG A 53 20.81 -10.18 1.40
N ALA A 54 22.04 -10.58 1.08
CA ALA A 54 22.38 -11.17 -0.22
C ALA A 54 21.58 -12.46 -0.48
N MET A 55 21.39 -13.31 0.53
CA MET A 55 20.54 -14.50 0.41
C MET A 55 19.08 -14.13 0.09
N LEU A 56 18.53 -13.11 0.76
CA LEU A 56 17.16 -12.65 0.51
C LEU A 56 17.01 -12.05 -0.89
N ASP A 57 17.98 -11.27 -1.35
CA ASP A 57 18.00 -10.69 -2.71
C ASP A 57 18.06 -11.80 -3.79
N LEU A 58 18.66 -12.94 -3.48
CA LEU A 58 18.68 -14.15 -4.33
C LEU A 58 17.44 -15.06 -4.18
N GLY A 59 16.50 -14.72 -3.29
CA GLY A 59 15.33 -15.55 -3.00
C GLY A 59 15.65 -16.82 -2.18
N LEU A 60 16.83 -16.92 -1.58
CA LEU A 60 17.28 -18.05 -0.75
C LEU A 60 16.72 -17.96 0.69
N THR A 61 15.42 -17.80 0.82
CA THR A 61 14.75 -17.43 2.08
C THR A 61 14.94 -18.47 3.19
N TYR A 62 14.84 -19.76 2.87
CA TYR A 62 15.05 -20.83 3.87
C TYR A 62 16.51 -20.93 4.32
N GLN A 63 17.46 -20.69 3.43
CA GLN A 63 18.88 -20.63 3.78
C GLN A 63 19.16 -19.42 4.68
N ALA A 64 18.56 -18.27 4.40
CA ALA A 64 18.62 -17.07 5.26
C ALA A 64 18.08 -17.35 6.66
N ARG A 65 16.98 -18.11 6.78
CA ARG A 65 16.45 -18.55 8.08
C ARG A 65 17.43 -19.39 8.85
N THR A 66 17.94 -20.46 8.24
CA THR A 66 18.93 -21.35 8.89
C THR A 66 20.19 -20.59 9.30
N TRP A 67 20.62 -19.65 8.45
CA TRP A 67 21.75 -18.79 8.76
C TRP A 67 21.49 -17.89 9.96
N LEU A 68 20.33 -17.23 10.02
CA LEU A 68 19.91 -16.42 11.19
C LEU A 68 19.84 -17.27 12.46
N GLU A 69 19.30 -18.48 12.40
CA GLU A 69 19.28 -19.40 13.53
C GLU A 69 20.69 -19.70 14.06
N SER A 70 21.69 -19.86 13.21
CA SER A 70 23.08 -20.04 13.61
C SER A 70 23.71 -18.80 14.25
N LEU A 71 23.17 -17.61 14.00
CA LEU A 71 23.65 -16.35 14.56
C LEU A 71 22.97 -15.98 15.88
N LYS A 72 21.92 -16.71 16.28
CA LYS A 72 21.04 -16.34 17.38
C LYS A 72 21.78 -16.11 18.69
N ASP A 73 22.65 -17.02 19.09
CA ASP A 73 23.38 -16.95 20.36
C ASP A 73 24.32 -15.74 20.42
N ARG A 74 24.86 -15.34 19.27
CA ARG A 74 25.81 -14.22 19.17
C ARG A 74 25.14 -12.87 18.98
N LEU A 75 24.08 -12.80 18.15
CA LEU A 75 23.55 -11.53 17.64
C LEU A 75 22.09 -11.25 17.99
N SER A 76 21.42 -12.10 18.76
CA SER A 76 20.00 -11.87 19.13
C SER A 76 19.73 -10.60 19.94
N HIS A 77 20.77 -10.05 20.59
CA HIS A 77 20.66 -8.75 21.28
C HIS A 77 20.69 -7.55 20.33
N ASN A 78 21.07 -7.74 19.07
CA ASN A 78 21.11 -6.67 18.07
C ASN A 78 19.75 -6.57 17.40
N TRP A 79 19.12 -5.38 17.37
CA TRP A 79 17.82 -5.17 16.76
C TRP A 79 17.78 -5.52 15.26
N ARG A 80 18.92 -5.46 14.56
CA ARG A 80 19.03 -5.88 13.14
C ARG A 80 18.78 -7.38 12.97
N PHE A 81 19.15 -8.19 13.95
CA PHE A 81 18.83 -9.63 13.96
C PHE A 81 17.30 -9.81 13.88
N HIS A 82 16.56 -9.11 14.71
CA HIS A 82 15.10 -9.16 14.70
C HIS A 82 14.52 -8.59 13.42
N TRP A 83 15.13 -7.52 12.86
CA TRP A 83 14.70 -6.98 11.57
C TRP A 83 14.80 -8.02 10.46
N TYR A 84 15.96 -8.63 10.26
CA TYR A 84 16.16 -9.63 9.20
C TYR A 84 15.38 -10.92 9.46
N SER A 85 15.21 -11.33 10.71
CA SER A 85 14.31 -12.43 11.08
C SER A 85 12.85 -12.12 10.72
N GLY A 86 12.39 -10.90 11.00
CA GLY A 86 11.06 -10.45 10.60
C GLY A 86 10.85 -10.46 9.09
N VAL A 87 11.80 -9.93 8.31
CA VAL A 87 11.75 -9.95 6.83
C VAL A 87 11.74 -11.39 6.31
N THR A 88 12.61 -12.25 6.84
CA THR A 88 12.70 -13.66 6.43
C THR A 88 11.41 -14.42 6.72
N ASN A 89 10.85 -14.25 7.93
CA ASN A 89 9.59 -14.87 8.33
C ASN A 89 8.41 -14.36 7.49
N THR A 90 8.40 -13.07 7.12
CA THR A 90 7.41 -12.52 6.19
C THR A 90 7.44 -13.24 4.84
N LEU A 91 8.63 -13.46 4.27
CA LEU A 91 8.81 -14.13 2.97
C LEU A 91 8.47 -15.62 3.01
N ILE A 92 8.56 -16.25 4.18
CA ILE A 92 8.16 -17.66 4.39
C ILE A 92 6.64 -17.77 4.63
N GLY A 93 5.97 -16.67 4.99
CA GLY A 93 4.54 -16.66 5.37
C GLY A 93 4.28 -16.90 6.85
N ASP A 94 5.31 -16.93 7.70
CA ASP A 94 5.20 -17.00 9.15
C ASP A 94 4.98 -15.58 9.72
N PHE A 95 3.76 -15.08 9.52
CA PHE A 95 3.42 -13.68 9.86
C PHE A 95 3.41 -13.41 11.37
N GLN A 96 3.07 -14.40 12.20
CA GLN A 96 3.09 -14.24 13.67
C GLN A 96 4.52 -14.06 14.19
N SER A 97 5.45 -14.89 13.75
CA SER A 97 6.86 -14.73 14.08
C SER A 97 7.43 -13.43 13.49
N ALA A 98 7.02 -13.02 12.31
CA ALA A 98 7.42 -11.75 11.70
C ALA A 98 6.95 -10.56 12.55
N GLN A 99 5.67 -10.55 12.98
CA GLN A 99 5.10 -9.51 13.84
C GLN A 99 5.87 -9.39 15.15
N ALA A 100 6.15 -10.51 15.84
CA ALA A 100 6.91 -10.52 17.08
C ALA A 100 8.34 -9.94 16.89
N ASN A 101 9.01 -10.31 15.79
CA ASN A 101 10.34 -9.78 15.49
C ASN A 101 10.31 -8.27 15.20
N PHE A 102 9.37 -7.77 14.39
CA PHE A 102 9.28 -6.33 14.12
C PHE A 102 8.84 -5.53 15.35
N THR A 103 8.05 -6.13 16.24
CA THR A 103 7.73 -5.52 17.55
C THR A 103 8.98 -5.37 18.39
N SER A 104 9.87 -6.37 18.44
CA SER A 104 11.16 -6.27 19.13
C SER A 104 12.03 -5.15 18.53
N VAL A 105 12.00 -4.96 17.21
CA VAL A 105 12.68 -3.83 16.56
C VAL A 105 12.06 -2.49 16.97
N LEU A 106 10.73 -2.41 17.01
CA LEU A 106 10.04 -1.17 17.41
C LEU A 106 10.38 -0.77 18.85
N VAL A 107 10.47 -1.74 19.77
CA VAL A 107 10.90 -1.49 21.15
C VAL A 107 12.33 -0.97 21.20
N ALA A 108 13.24 -1.53 20.40
CA ALA A 108 14.65 -1.13 20.38
C ALA A 108 14.88 0.25 19.72
N VAL A 109 14.09 0.59 18.69
CA VAL A 109 14.25 1.84 17.91
C VAL A 109 12.89 2.50 17.65
N PRO A 110 12.20 3.00 18.70
CA PRO A 110 10.81 3.47 18.62
C PRO A 110 10.63 4.73 17.75
N GLY A 111 11.70 5.50 17.53
CA GLY A 111 11.70 6.68 16.66
C GLY A 111 11.60 6.35 15.17
N GLU A 112 12.00 5.14 14.75
CA GLU A 112 12.08 4.77 13.35
C GLU A 112 10.70 4.47 12.72
N ALA A 113 10.54 4.87 11.46
CA ALA A 113 9.31 4.60 10.70
C ALA A 113 9.25 3.14 10.20
N ALA A 114 10.41 2.53 9.93
CA ALA A 114 10.52 1.22 9.30
C ALA A 114 9.81 0.10 10.09
N PRO A 115 10.03 -0.07 11.42
CA PRO A 115 9.34 -1.12 12.18
C PRO A 115 7.83 -0.88 12.26
N LYS A 116 7.38 0.37 12.35
CA LYS A 116 5.94 0.72 12.33
C LYS A 116 5.28 0.28 11.03
N LEU A 117 5.93 0.56 9.89
CA LEU A 117 5.46 0.13 8.57
C LEU A 117 5.47 -1.39 8.42
N ALA A 118 6.50 -2.04 8.94
CA ALA A 118 6.62 -3.49 8.89
C ALA A 118 5.49 -4.17 9.66
N ILE A 119 5.22 -3.73 10.89
CA ILE A 119 4.11 -4.26 11.70
C ILE A 119 2.76 -4.00 11.02
N ALA A 120 2.51 -2.77 10.55
CA ALA A 120 1.26 -2.46 9.85
C ALA A 120 1.05 -3.34 8.60
N ALA A 121 2.11 -3.59 7.83
CA ALA A 121 2.06 -4.46 6.66
C ALA A 121 1.82 -5.94 7.05
N ILE A 122 2.40 -6.42 8.15
CA ILE A 122 2.17 -7.77 8.64
C ILE A 122 0.74 -7.94 9.15
N ASP A 123 0.22 -6.97 9.91
CA ASP A 123 -1.17 -6.99 10.37
C ASP A 123 -2.14 -7.06 9.17
N GLU A 124 -1.87 -6.29 8.11
CA GLU A 124 -2.64 -6.33 6.86
C GLU A 124 -2.52 -7.71 6.14
N LEU A 125 -1.34 -8.31 6.12
CA LEU A 125 -1.14 -9.65 5.55
C LEU A 125 -1.84 -10.74 6.34
N ILE A 126 -1.87 -10.67 7.67
CA ILE A 126 -2.63 -11.59 8.52
C ILE A 126 -4.13 -11.46 8.23
N LEU A 127 -4.64 -10.22 8.15
CA LEU A 127 -6.04 -9.95 7.80
C LEU A 127 -6.38 -10.51 6.41
N GLN A 128 -5.50 -10.32 5.44
CA GLN A 128 -5.70 -10.82 4.07
C GLN A 128 -5.68 -12.34 4.01
N SER A 129 -4.71 -12.99 4.67
CA SER A 129 -4.58 -14.46 4.69
C SER A 129 -5.77 -15.15 5.34
N ASN A 130 -6.38 -14.50 6.33
CA ASN A 130 -7.57 -15.00 7.04
C ASN A 130 -8.90 -14.55 6.41
N GLY A 131 -8.88 -13.82 5.29
CA GLY A 131 -10.09 -13.34 4.61
C GLY A 131 -10.81 -12.19 5.33
N TYR A 132 -10.18 -11.54 6.29
CA TYR A 132 -10.79 -10.48 7.11
C TYR A 132 -10.57 -9.06 6.57
N LEU A 133 -9.89 -8.90 5.45
CA LEU A 133 -9.60 -7.57 4.89
C LEU A 133 -10.81 -6.88 4.28
N THR A 134 -11.81 -7.66 3.86
CA THR A 134 -13.04 -7.17 3.22
C THR A 134 -14.26 -7.41 4.08
N GLY A 135 -15.18 -6.42 4.14
CA GLY A 135 -16.52 -6.61 4.68
C GLY A 135 -16.67 -6.59 6.20
N ALA A 136 -15.69 -6.08 6.94
CA ALA A 136 -15.87 -5.93 8.37
C ALA A 136 -16.60 -4.64 8.71
N LEU A 137 -17.49 -4.77 9.67
CA LEU A 137 -18.12 -3.63 10.32
C LEU A 137 -17.09 -2.96 11.25
N LEU A 138 -17.05 -1.63 11.19
CA LEU A 138 -16.36 -0.82 12.19
C LEU A 138 -16.98 -1.10 13.56
N ASP A 139 -16.18 -1.57 14.50
CA ASP A 139 -16.57 -1.50 15.89
C ASP A 139 -16.37 -0.07 16.44
N ASP A 140 -16.81 0.18 17.65
CA ASP A 140 -16.68 1.49 18.28
C ASP A 140 -15.22 2.00 18.39
N ALA A 141 -14.25 1.12 18.49
CA ALA A 141 -12.85 1.50 18.57
C ALA A 141 -12.30 1.97 17.23
N LEU A 142 -12.66 1.26 16.15
CA LEU A 142 -12.32 1.66 14.78
C LEU A 142 -13.06 2.93 14.37
N SER A 143 -14.31 3.09 14.75
CA SER A 143 -15.06 4.33 14.52
C SER A 143 -14.39 5.54 15.19
N ARG A 144 -13.87 5.35 16.41
CA ARG A 144 -13.10 6.39 17.12
C ARG A 144 -11.76 6.67 16.46
N ALA A 145 -11.05 5.61 15.96
CA ALA A 145 -9.81 5.77 15.22
C ALA A 145 -10.04 6.52 13.90
N ALA A 146 -11.07 6.17 13.14
CA ALA A 146 -11.44 6.87 11.91
C ALA A 146 -11.80 8.33 12.18
N ALA A 147 -12.53 8.64 13.27
CA ALA A 147 -12.81 10.01 13.68
C ALA A 147 -11.53 10.79 14.01
N GLY A 148 -10.58 10.16 14.70
CA GLY A 148 -9.27 10.74 14.96
C GLY A 148 -8.46 10.98 13.68
N ILE A 149 -8.46 10.04 12.74
CA ILE A 149 -7.81 10.19 11.44
C ILE A 149 -8.43 11.34 10.64
N ARG A 150 -9.75 11.51 10.62
CA ARG A 150 -10.42 12.67 10.00
C ARG A 150 -9.90 13.99 10.54
N THR A 151 -9.73 14.07 11.86
CA THR A 151 -9.21 15.28 12.51
C THR A 151 -7.76 15.53 12.12
N HIS A 152 -6.94 14.49 12.00
CA HIS A 152 -5.52 14.59 11.64
C HIS A 152 -5.25 14.89 10.16
N LEU A 153 -6.09 14.41 9.26
CA LEU A 153 -5.95 14.74 7.83
C LEU A 153 -6.35 16.19 7.52
N GLY A 154 -7.08 16.85 8.41
CA GLY A 154 -7.44 18.27 8.33
C GLY A 154 -6.42 19.20 8.96
N GLU A 155 -6.29 19.17 10.26
CA GLU A 155 -5.32 19.89 11.11
C GLU A 155 -5.18 19.10 12.41
N LEU A 156 -3.96 19.00 12.96
CA LEU A 156 -3.68 18.30 14.22
C LEU A 156 -4.17 19.09 15.43
N PRO A 157 -5.32 18.79 16.07
CA PRO A 157 -5.54 19.26 17.42
C PRO A 157 -4.84 18.31 18.38
N SER A 158 -4.06 18.87 19.29
CA SER A 158 -3.42 18.17 20.43
C SER A 158 -4.44 17.32 21.23
N GLU A 159 -5.67 17.77 21.32
CA GLU A 159 -6.79 17.09 21.98
C GLU A 159 -7.08 15.68 21.45
N THR A 160 -6.78 15.37 20.19
CA THR A 160 -7.04 14.03 19.61
C THR A 160 -5.99 13.03 20.04
N PHE A 161 -4.74 13.46 20.16
CA PHE A 161 -3.66 12.60 20.66
C PHE A 161 -3.89 12.25 22.13
N GLU A 162 -4.27 13.23 22.95
CA GLU A 162 -4.64 13.03 24.36
C GLU A 162 -5.89 12.15 24.51
N ALA A 163 -6.90 12.32 23.64
CA ALA A 163 -8.09 11.48 23.62
C ALA A 163 -7.78 10.01 23.24
N TRP A 164 -6.83 9.79 22.36
CA TRP A 164 -6.37 8.44 22.02
C TRP A 164 -5.59 7.81 23.16
N GLN A 165 -4.71 8.58 23.81
CA GLN A 165 -3.94 8.15 24.96
C GLN A 165 -4.87 7.84 26.16
N SER A 166 -5.83 8.70 26.47
CA SER A 166 -6.77 8.52 27.58
C SER A 166 -7.74 7.34 27.39
N LYS A 167 -8.01 6.93 26.13
CA LYS A 167 -8.88 5.79 25.80
C LYS A 167 -8.11 4.47 25.62
N GLY A 168 -6.83 4.43 25.94
CA GLY A 168 -6.00 3.24 25.76
C GLY A 168 -5.67 2.89 24.31
N VAL A 169 -6.06 3.76 23.36
CA VAL A 169 -5.79 3.58 21.93
C VAL A 169 -4.30 3.73 21.61
N LEU A 170 -3.60 4.52 22.42
CA LEU A 170 -2.15 4.64 22.47
C LEU A 170 -1.61 4.01 23.76
N ALA A 171 -2.23 2.93 24.23
CA ALA A 171 -1.70 2.21 25.38
C ALA A 171 -0.21 1.97 25.16
N GLU A 172 0.56 2.15 26.20
CA GLU A 172 2.01 1.96 26.23
C GLU A 172 2.43 0.54 25.81
N ASP A 173 1.47 -0.38 25.77
CA ASP A 173 1.63 -1.75 25.32
C ASP A 173 1.58 -1.86 23.79
N TRP A 174 2.68 -1.42 23.17
CA TRP A 174 2.97 -1.65 21.73
C TRP A 174 3.13 -3.14 21.39
N THR A 175 3.10 -3.99 22.42
CA THR A 175 3.40 -5.41 22.39
C THR A 175 2.15 -6.29 22.30
N MET A 176 0.94 -5.74 22.17
CA MET A 176 -0.26 -6.56 21.98
C MET A 176 -0.19 -7.29 20.66
N LEU A 177 0.45 -8.44 20.68
CA LEU A 177 0.34 -9.49 19.69
C LEU A 177 -1.07 -10.06 19.78
N SER A 178 -1.98 -9.53 19.01
CA SER A 178 -3.34 -10.05 18.90
C SER A 178 -3.65 -10.29 17.43
N ASP A 179 -4.12 -11.46 17.14
CA ASP A 179 -4.61 -11.89 15.83
C ASP A 179 -6.11 -11.61 15.65
N THR A 180 -6.75 -10.98 16.63
CA THR A 180 -8.14 -10.54 16.52
C THR A 180 -8.26 -9.53 15.38
N PRO A 181 -9.15 -9.76 14.38
CA PRO A 181 -9.25 -8.92 13.19
C PRO A 181 -9.41 -7.42 13.48
N THR A 182 -10.21 -7.10 14.48
CA THR A 182 -10.44 -5.72 14.92
C THR A 182 -9.16 -5.04 15.42
N VAL A 183 -8.40 -5.73 16.25
CA VAL A 183 -7.13 -5.21 16.80
C VAL A 183 -6.09 -5.05 15.70
N LEU A 184 -5.94 -6.03 14.82
CA LEU A 184 -5.02 -5.95 13.69
C LEU A 184 -5.34 -4.78 12.75
N ARG A 185 -6.61 -4.57 12.40
CA ARG A 185 -7.03 -3.42 11.57
C ARG A 185 -6.73 -2.10 12.24
N PHE A 186 -7.14 -1.98 13.50
CA PHE A 186 -6.90 -0.78 14.28
C PHE A 186 -5.42 -0.46 14.37
N ASN A 187 -4.60 -1.46 14.69
CA ASN A 187 -3.15 -1.29 14.82
C ASN A 187 -2.51 -0.88 13.48
N ALA A 188 -2.89 -1.53 12.38
CA ALA A 188 -2.39 -1.18 11.05
C ALA A 188 -2.80 0.24 10.64
N LEU A 189 -4.07 0.64 10.82
CA LEU A 189 -4.55 2.00 10.57
C LEU A 189 -3.76 3.03 11.37
N ARG A 190 -3.59 2.79 12.67
CA ARG A 190 -2.85 3.67 13.58
C ARG A 190 -1.39 3.83 13.14
N LEU A 191 -0.70 2.74 12.85
CA LEU A 191 0.72 2.77 12.49
C LEU A 191 0.95 3.44 11.14
N TYR A 192 0.13 3.15 10.11
CA TYR A 192 0.21 3.85 8.83
C TYR A 192 -0.08 5.34 8.97
N SER A 193 -1.10 5.72 9.76
CA SER A 193 -1.45 7.11 10.02
C SER A 193 -0.31 7.84 10.72
N LEU A 194 0.27 7.23 11.76
CA LEU A 194 1.37 7.81 12.51
C LEU A 194 2.59 8.07 11.62
N VAL A 195 2.97 7.08 10.81
CA VAL A 195 4.10 7.24 9.88
C VAL A 195 3.80 8.29 8.83
N TRP A 196 2.58 8.30 8.25
CA TRP A 196 2.19 9.26 7.23
C TRP A 196 2.17 10.70 7.75
N LEU A 197 1.69 10.91 8.97
CA LEU A 197 1.61 12.24 9.59
C LEU A 197 2.98 12.77 10.02
N THR A 198 3.87 11.89 10.48
CA THR A 198 5.21 12.28 10.94
C THR A 198 6.24 12.36 9.83
N ASN A 199 6.06 11.58 8.74
CA ASN A 199 6.98 11.55 7.61
C ASN A 199 6.22 11.36 6.28
N PRO A 200 5.71 12.44 5.67
CA PRO A 200 4.96 12.37 4.41
C PRO A 200 5.81 11.99 3.19
N THR A 201 7.13 11.84 3.34
CA THR A 201 8.00 11.29 2.29
C THR A 201 7.91 9.76 2.22
N THR A 202 7.41 9.11 3.27
CA THR A 202 7.20 7.67 3.32
C THR A 202 5.88 7.30 2.64
N VAL A 203 5.86 7.42 1.32
CA VAL A 203 4.64 7.28 0.49
C VAL A 203 3.95 5.92 0.64
N SER A 204 4.68 4.86 0.98
CA SER A 204 4.10 3.53 1.24
C SER A 204 3.05 3.54 2.36
N SER A 205 3.19 4.41 3.36
CA SER A 205 2.20 4.57 4.43
C SER A 205 0.89 5.18 3.93
N ALA A 206 0.94 6.13 2.99
CA ALA A 206 -0.27 6.70 2.38
C ALA A 206 -1.09 5.63 1.64
N PHE A 207 -0.42 4.78 0.86
CA PHE A 207 -1.10 3.69 0.14
C PHE A 207 -1.63 2.60 1.08
N GLY A 208 -0.90 2.25 2.14
CA GLY A 208 -1.36 1.32 3.17
C GLY A 208 -2.60 1.87 3.88
N LEU A 209 -2.53 3.12 4.32
CA LEU A 209 -3.64 3.82 4.96
C LEU A 209 -4.88 3.88 4.04
N ALA A 210 -4.70 4.27 2.78
CA ALA A 210 -5.81 4.36 1.82
C ALA A 210 -6.49 3.00 1.61
N ARG A 211 -5.73 1.91 1.45
CA ARG A 211 -6.32 0.55 1.31
C ARG A 211 -7.18 0.16 2.50
N LEU A 212 -6.70 0.40 3.72
CA LEU A 212 -7.47 0.07 4.92
C LEU A 212 -8.70 0.96 5.06
N LEU A 213 -8.59 2.27 4.77
CA LEU A 213 -9.73 3.18 4.77
C LEU A 213 -10.78 2.79 3.72
N MET A 214 -10.36 2.35 2.53
CA MET A 214 -11.27 1.80 1.52
C MET A 214 -11.95 0.52 2.00
N ALA A 215 -11.24 -0.38 2.68
CA ALA A 215 -11.85 -1.58 3.27
C ALA A 215 -12.92 -1.24 4.32
N GLU A 216 -12.77 -0.10 5.00
CA GLU A 216 -13.74 0.44 5.97
C GLU A 216 -14.78 1.39 5.33
N ARG A 217 -14.82 1.48 3.98
CA ARG A 217 -15.71 2.36 3.20
C ARG A 217 -15.51 3.86 3.42
N GLU A 218 -14.39 4.25 4.00
CA GLU A 218 -14.01 5.64 4.26
C GLU A 218 -13.33 6.27 3.04
N VAL A 219 -14.05 6.31 1.90
CA VAL A 219 -13.52 6.74 0.59
C VAL A 219 -12.91 8.13 0.64
N GLU A 220 -13.57 9.09 1.30
CA GLU A 220 -13.10 10.48 1.36
C GLU A 220 -11.77 10.61 2.12
N LEU A 221 -11.60 9.82 3.17
CA LEU A 221 -10.34 9.79 3.92
C LEU A 221 -9.22 9.09 3.14
N ALA A 222 -9.53 8.02 2.41
CA ALA A 222 -8.59 7.35 1.53
C ALA A 222 -8.07 8.31 0.45
N VAL A 223 -8.98 9.02 -0.21
CA VAL A 223 -8.67 10.05 -1.20
C VAL A 223 -7.81 11.16 -0.58
N ALA A 224 -8.17 11.69 0.59
CA ALA A 224 -7.41 12.74 1.27
C ALA A 224 -6.00 12.30 1.66
N ALA A 225 -5.81 11.02 2.04
CA ALA A 225 -4.50 10.48 2.33
C ALA A 225 -3.61 10.43 1.07
N LEU A 226 -4.14 9.99 -0.06
CA LEU A 226 -3.41 9.92 -1.33
C LEU A 226 -3.14 11.29 -1.95
N ASP A 227 -4.05 12.25 -1.78
CA ASP A 227 -3.88 13.63 -2.28
C ASP A 227 -2.69 14.37 -1.64
N LYS A 228 -2.25 13.94 -0.46
CA LYS A 228 -1.07 14.48 0.22
C LYS A 228 0.25 13.90 -0.30
N VAL A 229 0.24 12.94 -1.22
CA VAL A 229 1.48 12.41 -1.83
C VAL A 229 2.16 13.51 -2.63
N PRO A 230 3.43 13.86 -2.32
CA PRO A 230 4.11 14.98 -2.95
C PRO A 230 4.23 14.83 -4.47
N ASN A 231 4.07 15.94 -5.20
CA ASN A 231 4.21 15.96 -6.67
C ASN A 231 5.62 15.53 -7.14
N SER A 232 6.63 15.74 -6.31
CA SER A 232 8.01 15.32 -6.56
C SER A 232 8.21 13.80 -6.40
N SER A 233 7.25 13.09 -5.82
CA SER A 233 7.35 11.63 -5.66
C SER A 233 7.14 10.91 -6.99
N ARG A 234 8.00 9.93 -7.30
CA ARG A 234 7.78 9.01 -8.43
C ARG A 234 6.44 8.24 -8.36
N HIS A 235 5.85 8.18 -7.17
CA HIS A 235 4.56 7.51 -6.93
C HIS A 235 3.36 8.44 -7.02
N HIS A 236 3.57 9.75 -7.23
CA HIS A 236 2.49 10.73 -7.31
C HIS A 236 1.45 10.36 -8.39
N ARG A 237 1.91 9.97 -9.59
CA ARG A 237 1.02 9.53 -10.66
C ARG A 237 0.18 8.32 -10.24
N MET A 238 0.78 7.36 -9.56
CA MET A 238 0.04 6.20 -9.04
C MET A 238 -1.02 6.62 -8.02
N ALA A 239 -0.69 7.55 -7.11
CA ALA A 239 -1.64 8.08 -6.13
C ALA A 239 -2.83 8.75 -6.83
N GLN A 240 -2.60 9.59 -7.84
CA GLN A 240 -3.65 10.22 -8.63
C GLN A 240 -4.58 9.19 -9.29
N LEU A 241 -4.03 8.15 -9.92
CA LEU A 241 -4.82 7.10 -10.58
C LEU A 241 -5.61 6.27 -9.56
N THR A 242 -5.01 5.94 -8.41
CA THR A 242 -5.68 5.22 -7.33
C THR A 242 -6.84 6.04 -6.77
N THR A 243 -6.65 7.34 -6.53
CA THR A 243 -7.71 8.24 -6.07
C THR A 243 -8.93 8.25 -6.99
N ILE A 244 -8.70 8.22 -8.32
CA ILE A 244 -9.80 8.18 -9.31
C ILE A 244 -10.56 6.86 -9.19
N LEU A 245 -9.85 5.73 -9.03
CA LEU A 245 -10.47 4.42 -8.89
C LEU A 245 -11.22 4.30 -7.56
N ASP A 246 -10.67 4.80 -6.45
CA ASP A 246 -11.31 4.79 -5.15
C ASP A 246 -12.65 5.55 -5.15
N LEU A 247 -12.70 6.71 -5.85
CA LEU A 247 -13.92 7.50 -6.00
C LEU A 247 -15.07 6.77 -6.72
N VAL A 248 -14.77 5.74 -7.53
CA VAL A 248 -15.75 5.01 -8.33
C VAL A 248 -15.86 3.52 -7.96
N SER A 249 -15.29 3.12 -6.83
CA SER A 249 -15.27 1.70 -6.42
C SER A 249 -16.39 1.32 -5.47
N ASP A 250 -16.87 2.23 -4.62
CA ASP A 250 -17.90 1.96 -3.60
C ASP A 250 -18.83 3.16 -3.43
N GLU A 251 -20.07 2.93 -2.98
CA GLU A 251 -21.09 3.93 -2.71
C GLU A 251 -21.14 5.06 -3.77
N LEU A 252 -21.51 4.69 -4.98
CA LEU A 252 -21.49 5.59 -6.13
C LEU A 252 -22.41 6.79 -5.90
N THR A 253 -21.86 8.00 -6.04
CA THR A 253 -22.60 9.25 -6.06
C THR A 253 -22.23 10.07 -7.30
N GLU A 254 -23.15 10.89 -7.79
CA GLU A 254 -22.88 11.76 -8.92
C GLU A 254 -21.67 12.67 -8.66
N SER A 255 -21.54 13.21 -7.45
CA SER A 255 -20.43 14.06 -7.03
C SER A 255 -19.07 13.34 -7.12
N ARG A 256 -18.97 12.11 -6.61
CA ARG A 256 -17.73 11.31 -6.67
C ARG A 256 -17.36 10.98 -8.11
N ILE A 257 -18.33 10.56 -8.93
CA ILE A 257 -18.09 10.23 -10.34
C ILE A 257 -17.60 11.46 -11.11
N ARG A 258 -18.20 12.61 -10.92
CA ARG A 258 -17.77 13.87 -11.56
C ARG A 258 -16.39 14.30 -11.10
N ARG A 259 -16.07 14.11 -9.81
CA ARG A 259 -14.74 14.38 -9.28
C ARG A 259 -13.69 13.44 -9.88
N ALA A 260 -14.03 12.16 -10.05
CA ALA A 260 -13.18 11.18 -10.71
C ALA A 260 -12.92 11.55 -12.18
N ALA A 261 -13.95 11.96 -12.91
CA ALA A 261 -13.81 12.39 -14.31
C ALA A 261 -12.91 13.61 -14.44
N ARG A 262 -13.14 14.67 -13.67
CA ARG A 262 -12.30 15.87 -13.67
C ARG A 262 -10.84 15.57 -13.37
N ARG A 263 -10.58 14.74 -12.36
CA ARG A 263 -9.21 14.30 -12.02
C ARG A 263 -8.56 13.51 -13.15
N LEU A 264 -9.32 12.72 -13.88
CA LEU A 264 -8.81 11.99 -15.04
C LEU A 264 -8.47 12.92 -16.21
N GLU A 265 -9.27 13.97 -16.45
CA GLU A 265 -9.02 14.99 -17.46
C GLU A 265 -7.73 15.81 -17.21
N GLU A 266 -7.33 15.94 -15.93
CA GLU A 266 -6.06 16.56 -15.55
C GLU A 266 -4.84 15.67 -15.82
N ILE A 267 -5.05 14.38 -16.07
CA ILE A 267 -3.98 13.43 -16.38
C ILE A 267 -3.64 13.49 -17.87
N PRO A 268 -2.36 13.54 -18.25
CA PRO A 268 -1.97 13.53 -19.65
C PRO A 268 -2.50 12.31 -20.40
N ASN A 269 -3.01 12.52 -21.61
CA ASN A 269 -3.62 11.47 -22.45
C ASN A 269 -2.63 10.35 -22.87
N ASN A 270 -1.33 10.55 -22.70
CA ASN A 270 -0.31 9.53 -22.93
C ASN A 270 -0.11 8.56 -21.76
N GLU A 271 -0.87 8.71 -20.67
CA GLU A 271 -0.88 7.71 -19.58
C GLU A 271 -1.43 6.37 -20.11
N PRO A 272 -0.67 5.28 -20.03
CA PRO A 272 -1.08 3.98 -20.62
C PRO A 272 -2.43 3.44 -20.09
N ARG A 273 -2.81 3.83 -18.89
CA ARG A 273 -4.06 3.39 -18.23
C ARG A 273 -5.22 4.37 -18.41
N PHE A 274 -5.03 5.50 -19.09
CA PHE A 274 -6.04 6.55 -19.24
C PHE A 274 -7.37 5.99 -19.76
N LEU A 275 -7.36 5.32 -20.90
CA LEU A 275 -8.57 4.76 -21.50
C LEU A 275 -9.22 3.68 -20.61
N GLN A 276 -8.40 2.87 -19.95
CA GLN A 276 -8.92 1.86 -19.03
C GLN A 276 -9.67 2.51 -17.85
N ILE A 277 -9.11 3.55 -17.26
CA ILE A 277 -9.73 4.26 -16.14
C ILE A 277 -10.97 5.02 -16.61
N LYS A 278 -10.96 5.64 -17.82
CA LYS A 278 -12.15 6.27 -18.41
C LYS A 278 -13.29 5.25 -18.54
N VAL A 279 -12.99 4.03 -18.95
CA VAL A 279 -13.98 2.92 -18.98
C VAL A 279 -14.58 2.66 -17.61
N TYR A 280 -13.75 2.63 -16.51
CA TYR A 280 -14.26 2.43 -15.16
C TYR A 280 -15.17 3.57 -14.70
N VAL A 281 -14.78 4.82 -14.95
CA VAL A 281 -15.61 5.99 -14.59
C VAL A 281 -16.95 5.99 -15.35
N LEU A 282 -16.94 5.73 -16.67
CA LEU A 282 -18.17 5.64 -17.46
C LEU A 282 -19.08 4.48 -17.03
N ARG A 283 -18.50 3.34 -16.63
CA ARG A 283 -19.27 2.21 -16.09
C ARG A 283 -19.90 2.57 -14.74
N ALA A 284 -19.17 3.21 -13.85
CA ALA A 284 -19.69 3.67 -12.57
C ALA A 284 -20.87 4.62 -12.77
N ALA A 285 -20.77 5.55 -13.72
CA ALA A 285 -21.86 6.46 -14.07
C ALA A 285 -23.12 5.73 -14.57
N LEU A 286 -22.94 4.72 -15.44
CA LEU A 286 -24.05 3.89 -15.90
C LEU A 286 -24.67 3.03 -14.78
N THR A 287 -23.84 2.53 -13.88
CA THR A 287 -24.30 1.78 -12.71
C THR A 287 -25.13 2.68 -11.80
N LEU A 288 -24.67 3.90 -11.51
CA LEU A 288 -25.43 4.88 -10.71
C LEU A 288 -26.82 5.14 -11.30
N LEU A 289 -26.92 5.43 -12.61
CA LEU A 289 -28.22 5.70 -13.26
C LEU A 289 -29.13 4.47 -13.22
N ARG A 290 -28.59 3.30 -13.47
CA ARG A 290 -29.33 2.03 -13.43
C ARG A 290 -29.88 1.75 -12.04
N ASP A 291 -29.06 1.88 -11.01
CA ASP A 291 -29.43 1.55 -9.63
C ASP A 291 -30.41 2.59 -9.05
N ALA A 292 -30.35 3.83 -9.53
CA ALA A 292 -31.35 4.85 -9.23
C ALA A 292 -32.63 4.73 -10.08
N GLY A 293 -32.67 3.88 -11.10
CA GLY A 293 -33.82 3.74 -11.98
C GLY A 293 -34.12 4.96 -12.86
N VAL A 294 -33.08 5.77 -13.17
CA VAL A 294 -33.22 7.01 -13.94
C VAL A 294 -32.39 6.97 -15.23
N ASP A 295 -32.83 7.66 -16.27
CA ASP A 295 -32.09 7.76 -17.54
C ASP A 295 -31.12 8.94 -17.61
N ARG A 296 -31.21 9.88 -16.69
CA ARG A 296 -30.41 11.10 -16.64
C ARG A 296 -30.03 11.44 -15.20
N ALA A 297 -28.83 11.97 -15.00
CA ALA A 297 -28.41 12.52 -13.72
C ALA A 297 -29.22 13.77 -13.33
N ALA A 298 -29.26 14.07 -12.05
CA ALA A 298 -30.00 15.22 -11.52
C ALA A 298 -29.42 16.57 -11.98
N SER A 299 -28.11 16.64 -12.24
CA SER A 299 -27.47 17.86 -12.75
C SER A 299 -27.30 17.82 -14.27
N ASP A 300 -27.42 18.99 -14.93
CA ASP A 300 -27.27 19.13 -16.39
C ASP A 300 -25.81 19.15 -16.89
N HIS A 301 -24.85 18.83 -16.03
CA HIS A 301 -23.44 18.86 -16.44
C HIS A 301 -23.03 17.56 -17.14
N SER A 302 -22.25 17.68 -18.21
CA SER A 302 -21.63 16.54 -18.90
C SER A 302 -20.62 15.80 -18.03
N LEU A 303 -20.38 14.54 -18.37
CA LEU A 303 -19.29 13.71 -17.85
C LEU A 303 -18.32 13.46 -19.00
N PHE A 304 -17.12 14.00 -18.93
CA PHE A 304 -16.25 14.16 -20.08
C PHE A 304 -17.01 14.93 -21.20
N GLU A 305 -16.89 14.49 -22.45
CA GLU A 305 -17.59 15.03 -23.63
C GLU A 305 -19.03 14.51 -23.81
N TYR A 306 -19.58 13.72 -22.85
CA TYR A 306 -20.89 13.08 -22.96
C TYR A 306 -21.90 13.70 -22.00
N GLU A 307 -23.15 13.83 -22.39
CA GLU A 307 -24.23 14.12 -21.44
C GLU A 307 -24.32 12.98 -20.41
N PHE A 308 -24.64 13.32 -19.17
CA PHE A 308 -24.81 12.32 -18.11
C PHE A 308 -26.18 11.64 -18.24
N THR A 309 -26.40 11.01 -19.40
CA THR A 309 -27.58 10.22 -19.75
C THR A 309 -27.19 8.79 -20.07
N THR A 310 -28.08 7.83 -19.82
CA THR A 310 -27.85 6.40 -20.13
C THR A 310 -27.43 6.23 -21.60
N ARG A 311 -28.05 6.95 -22.54
CA ARG A 311 -27.75 6.83 -23.98
C ARG A 311 -26.35 7.32 -24.32
N ASP A 312 -25.99 8.52 -23.88
CA ASP A 312 -24.71 9.13 -24.23
C ASP A 312 -23.53 8.51 -23.51
N LEU A 313 -23.70 8.13 -22.22
CA LEU A 313 -22.69 7.35 -21.51
C LEU A 313 -22.43 5.98 -22.15
N ARG A 314 -23.46 5.29 -22.64
CA ARG A 314 -23.28 4.03 -23.41
C ARG A 314 -22.54 4.27 -24.71
N ARG A 315 -22.79 5.41 -25.41
CA ARG A 315 -22.04 5.81 -26.59
C ARG A 315 -20.57 6.05 -26.23
N GLY A 316 -20.32 6.83 -25.19
CA GLY A 316 -18.98 7.11 -24.67
C GLY A 316 -18.21 5.86 -24.31
N LEU A 317 -18.83 4.97 -23.54
CA LEU A 317 -18.24 3.69 -23.15
C LEU A 317 -17.89 2.83 -24.39
N ALA A 318 -18.80 2.73 -25.36
CA ALA A 318 -18.55 1.97 -26.59
C ALA A 318 -17.39 2.58 -27.44
N THR A 319 -17.31 3.91 -27.50
CA THR A 319 -16.21 4.62 -28.18
C THR A 319 -14.87 4.39 -27.47
N THR A 320 -14.81 4.58 -26.16
CA THR A 320 -13.58 4.38 -25.37
C THR A 320 -13.08 2.93 -25.43
N LEU A 321 -13.97 1.94 -25.39
CA LEU A 321 -13.60 0.53 -25.55
C LEU A 321 -13.00 0.24 -26.95
N ARG A 322 -13.51 0.88 -28.03
CA ARG A 322 -12.93 0.74 -29.38
C ARG A 322 -11.57 1.42 -29.48
N GLU A 323 -11.40 2.57 -28.85
CA GLU A 323 -10.09 3.24 -28.77
C GLU A 323 -9.07 2.36 -28.03
N GLN A 324 -9.46 1.78 -26.90
CA GLN A 324 -8.62 0.84 -26.18
C GLN A 324 -8.29 -0.41 -27.00
N ALA A 325 -9.24 -0.92 -27.79
CA ALA A 325 -9.01 -2.03 -28.71
C ALA A 325 -7.97 -1.71 -29.79
N ARG A 326 -7.91 -0.47 -30.29
CA ARG A 326 -6.93 -0.06 -31.32
C ARG A 326 -5.50 -0.13 -30.82
N ILE A 327 -5.27 0.15 -29.54
CA ILE A 327 -3.94 0.15 -28.91
C ILE A 327 -3.59 -1.18 -28.24
N ALA A 328 -4.54 -2.09 -28.09
CA ALA A 328 -4.30 -3.38 -27.41
C ALA A 328 -3.33 -4.26 -28.24
N PRO A 329 -2.25 -4.79 -27.60
CA PRO A 329 -1.19 -5.50 -28.34
C PRO A 329 -1.65 -6.85 -28.89
N TYR A 330 -2.57 -7.55 -28.19
CA TYR A 330 -2.99 -8.90 -28.52
C TYR A 330 -4.33 -8.95 -29.23
N ALA A 331 -4.42 -9.71 -30.34
CA ALA A 331 -5.65 -9.86 -31.13
C ALA A 331 -6.84 -10.33 -30.28
N ARG A 332 -6.66 -11.33 -29.41
CA ARG A 332 -7.71 -11.83 -28.49
C ARG A 332 -8.27 -10.72 -27.60
N HIS A 333 -7.41 -9.87 -27.08
CA HIS A 333 -7.81 -8.73 -26.26
C HIS A 333 -8.58 -7.69 -27.07
N ARG A 334 -8.13 -7.38 -28.30
CA ARG A 334 -8.84 -6.48 -29.23
C ARG A 334 -10.26 -6.96 -29.50
N TYR A 335 -10.43 -8.23 -29.84
CA TYR A 335 -11.77 -8.80 -30.09
C TYR A 335 -12.67 -8.71 -28.87
N ALA A 336 -12.17 -9.06 -27.68
CA ALA A 336 -12.94 -8.95 -26.44
C ALA A 336 -13.42 -7.52 -26.14
N LEU A 337 -12.57 -6.52 -26.38
CA LEU A 337 -12.93 -5.11 -26.20
C LEU A 337 -13.98 -4.65 -27.22
N VAL A 338 -13.87 -5.07 -28.49
CA VAL A 338 -14.86 -4.76 -29.54
C VAL A 338 -16.20 -5.42 -29.20
N ASP A 339 -16.21 -6.67 -28.75
CA ASP A 339 -17.42 -7.36 -28.35
C ASP A 339 -18.11 -6.66 -27.16
N MET A 340 -17.33 -6.23 -26.18
CA MET A 340 -17.85 -5.40 -25.07
C MET A 340 -18.44 -4.08 -25.57
N ALA A 341 -17.76 -3.41 -26.51
CA ALA A 341 -18.25 -2.16 -27.10
C ALA A 341 -19.58 -2.36 -27.84
N ASN A 342 -19.73 -3.45 -28.55
CA ASN A 342 -20.98 -3.78 -29.27
C ASN A 342 -22.14 -4.08 -28.30
N LYS A 343 -21.87 -4.78 -27.19
CA LYS A 343 -22.88 -5.09 -26.15
C LYS A 343 -23.40 -3.86 -25.43
N VAL A 344 -22.55 -2.84 -25.21
CA VAL A 344 -22.95 -1.62 -24.49
C VAL A 344 -23.50 -0.53 -25.39
N ARG A 345 -23.32 -0.60 -26.71
CA ARG A 345 -23.81 0.39 -27.67
C ARG A 345 -25.32 0.59 -27.53
N PRO A 346 -25.83 1.84 -27.56
CA PRO A 346 -27.27 2.08 -27.62
C PRO A 346 -27.88 1.45 -28.87
N ALA A 347 -29.08 0.84 -28.73
CA ALA A 347 -29.83 0.39 -29.89
C ALA A 347 -30.19 1.60 -30.75
N THR A 348 -29.82 1.56 -32.04
CA THR A 348 -30.28 2.53 -33.07
C THR A 348 -31.55 1.94 -33.64
N TRP A 349 -32.70 2.53 -33.34
CA TRP A 349 -33.90 2.26 -34.11
C TRP A 349 -33.77 3.01 -35.43
N PHE A 350 -33.78 2.25 -36.53
CA PHE A 350 -33.97 2.80 -37.87
C PHE A 350 -35.44 2.95 -38.14
#